data_81379604515beb1c049e683e0137f2d2
#
_entry.id   81379604515beb1c049e683e0137f2d2
#
_cell.length_a   1.000
_cell.length_b   1.000
_cell.length_c   1.000
_cell.angle_alpha   90.00
_cell.angle_beta   90.00
_cell.angle_gamma   90.00
#
_symmetry.space_group_name_H-M   'P 1'
#
loop_
_entity.id
_entity.type
_entity.pdbx_description
1 polymer ?
#
loop_
_entity_poly.entity_id
_entity_poly.type
_entity_poly.pdbx_seq_one_letter_code
_entity_poly.pdbx_strand_id
1 'polypeptide(L)'
;ALVWGDVKDESGTIIGNIGRSLKNRKIMSVFPDEDYGKKAITKYKVLERFGYTTLVECKLETGRTHQIRAHFKFIGHPLFNDSEYGGDAILKGTTFTKYKQFVQNCFKTCERQSLHAKSLEFKHPMTNNLMSFDSELPEDMLSLINKWRKYSINQRD
;
A
#
# COMPACT_ATOMS: atom_id res chain seq x y z
N ALA A 1 -3.80 -2.09 2.03
CA ALA A 1 -2.36 -2.12 1.80
C ALA A 1 -1.58 -2.01 3.10
N LEU A 2 -0.46 -2.70 3.19
CA LEU A 2 0.54 -2.46 4.22
C LEU A 2 1.67 -1.62 3.61
N VAL A 3 1.96 -0.48 4.20
CA VAL A 3 2.96 0.46 3.69
C VAL A 3 4.09 0.68 4.69
N TRP A 4 5.29 1.03 4.20
CA TRP A 4 6.42 1.41 5.03
C TRP A 4 6.20 2.77 5.70
N GLY A 5 6.67 2.88 6.92
CA GLY A 5 6.64 4.11 7.71
C GLY A 5 5.38 4.29 8.54
N ASP A 6 5.40 5.32 9.34
CA ASP A 6 4.28 5.74 10.17
C ASP A 6 3.50 6.86 9.46
N VAL A 7 2.36 6.50 8.87
CA VAL A 7 1.47 7.46 8.21
C VAL A 7 0.82 8.32 9.29
N LYS A 8 1.16 9.59 9.32
CA LYS A 8 0.81 10.50 10.44
C LYS A 8 -0.67 10.85 10.48
N ASP A 9 -1.26 11.15 9.32
CA ASP A 9 -2.66 11.54 9.24
C ASP A 9 -3.58 10.31 9.32
N GLU A 10 -4.66 10.41 10.09
CA GLU A 10 -5.66 9.33 10.22
C GLU A 10 -6.33 8.99 8.90
N SER A 11 -6.47 9.98 8.03
CA SER A 11 -7.00 9.82 6.68
C SER A 11 -6.43 10.91 5.77
N GLY A 12 -6.47 10.68 4.48
CA GLY A 12 -5.99 11.67 3.52
C GLY A 12 -6.42 11.36 2.10
N THR A 13 -6.08 12.29 1.22
CA THR A 13 -6.32 12.17 -0.22
C THR A 13 -5.01 12.42 -0.95
N ILE A 14 -4.59 11.47 -1.78
CA ILE A 14 -3.42 11.61 -2.64
C ILE A 14 -3.93 11.97 -4.03
N ILE A 15 -3.52 13.14 -4.51
CA ILE A 15 -3.86 13.66 -5.83
C ILE A 15 -2.58 13.82 -6.63
N GLY A 16 -2.58 13.31 -7.85
CA GLY A 16 -1.45 13.47 -8.77
C GLY A 16 -1.65 12.58 -9.99
N ASN A 17 -1.40 13.15 -11.15
CA ASN A 17 -1.51 12.41 -12.41
C ASN A 17 -0.58 11.21 -12.41
N ILE A 18 -1.05 10.09 -12.95
CA ILE A 18 -0.26 8.87 -13.11
C ILE A 18 -0.02 8.61 -14.58
N GLY A 19 1.24 8.40 -14.93
CA GLY A 19 1.69 8.07 -16.28
C GLY A 19 2.91 7.16 -16.24
N ARG A 20 3.34 6.67 -17.40
CA ARG A 20 4.55 5.87 -17.51
C ARG A 20 5.77 6.68 -17.06
N SER A 21 6.60 6.10 -16.21
CA SER A 21 7.84 6.73 -15.78
C SER A 21 8.73 7.05 -16.99
N LEU A 22 9.27 8.26 -17.03
CA LEU A 22 10.20 8.67 -18.10
C LEU A 22 11.56 7.97 -17.98
N LYS A 23 11.93 7.56 -16.76
CA LYS A 23 13.20 6.88 -16.47
C LYS A 23 13.09 5.35 -16.64
N ASN A 24 11.96 4.78 -16.28
CA ASN A 24 11.72 3.34 -16.37
C ASN A 24 10.28 3.07 -16.84
N ARG A 25 10.12 2.77 -18.10
CA ARG A 25 8.82 2.56 -18.76
C ARG A 25 8.02 1.34 -18.23
N LYS A 26 8.63 0.50 -17.41
CA LYS A 26 7.94 -0.65 -16.79
C LYS A 26 7.08 -0.25 -15.60
N ILE A 27 7.35 0.90 -14.98
CA ILE A 27 6.63 1.38 -13.80
C ILE A 27 5.88 2.69 -14.10
N MET A 28 4.93 3.01 -13.22
CA MET A 28 4.19 4.26 -13.24
C MET A 28 4.86 5.28 -12.32
N SER A 29 4.69 6.55 -12.63
CA SER A 29 5.14 7.68 -11.80
C SER A 29 4.02 8.67 -11.60
N VAL A 30 4.14 9.47 -10.56
CA VAL A 30 3.24 10.58 -10.27
C VAL A 30 3.80 11.87 -10.86
N PHE A 31 2.95 12.62 -11.55
CA PHE A 31 3.24 13.92 -12.15
C PHE A 31 2.33 14.97 -11.48
N PRO A 32 2.81 15.62 -10.42
CA PRO A 32 1.97 16.50 -9.60
C PRO A 32 1.52 17.78 -10.33
N ASP A 33 2.30 18.22 -11.32
CA ASP A 33 2.04 19.46 -12.08
C ASP A 33 1.01 19.26 -13.20
N GLU A 34 0.40 18.09 -13.31
CA GLU A 34 -0.64 17.72 -14.28
C GLU A 34 -0.24 17.89 -15.76
N ASP A 35 1.03 18.04 -16.07
CA ASP A 35 1.58 18.20 -17.41
C ASP A 35 1.70 16.88 -18.19
N TYR A 36 1.63 15.75 -17.50
CA TYR A 36 1.74 14.41 -18.07
C TYR A 36 0.90 13.40 -17.28
N GLY A 37 0.52 12.30 -17.95
CA GLY A 37 -0.28 11.24 -17.33
C GLY A 37 -1.77 11.56 -17.25
N LYS A 38 -2.50 10.77 -16.51
CA LYS A 38 -3.95 10.90 -16.32
C LYS A 38 -4.26 11.19 -14.86
N LYS A 39 -5.22 12.07 -14.62
CA LYS A 39 -5.70 12.42 -13.29
C LYS A 39 -5.97 11.15 -12.47
N ALA A 40 -5.44 11.12 -11.26
CA ALA A 40 -5.63 10.03 -10.32
C ALA A 40 -5.83 10.55 -8.90
N ILE A 41 -6.79 9.96 -8.20
CA ILE A 41 -7.17 10.33 -6.84
C ILE A 41 -7.33 9.05 -6.02
N THR A 42 -6.54 8.94 -4.95
CA THR A 42 -6.62 7.86 -3.97
C THR A 42 -6.96 8.45 -2.60
N LYS A 43 -8.07 8.04 -2.03
CA LYS A 43 -8.38 8.33 -0.62
C LYS A 43 -7.89 7.19 0.24
N TYR A 44 -7.38 7.49 1.42
CA TYR A 44 -6.96 6.47 2.37
C TYR A 44 -7.41 6.78 3.79
N LYS A 45 -7.51 5.72 4.58
CA LYS A 45 -7.75 5.75 6.01
C LYS A 45 -6.77 4.80 6.69
N VAL A 46 -6.11 5.27 7.75
CA VAL A 46 -5.26 4.42 8.58
C VAL A 46 -6.14 3.47 9.40
N LEU A 47 -5.87 2.17 9.30
CA LEU A 47 -6.54 1.15 10.09
C LEU A 47 -5.74 0.80 11.34
N GLU A 48 -4.40 0.64 11.22
CA GLU A 48 -3.54 0.26 12.33
C GLU A 48 -2.09 0.69 12.06
N ARG A 49 -1.40 1.14 13.11
CA ARG A 49 0.01 1.54 13.06
C ARG A 49 0.88 0.56 13.82
N PHE A 50 1.98 0.16 13.21
CA PHE A 50 2.95 -0.77 13.80
C PHE A 50 4.32 -0.13 14.10
N GLY A 51 4.41 1.19 14.06
CA GLY A 51 5.65 1.94 14.24
C GLY A 51 6.41 2.13 12.93
N TYR A 52 6.90 1.07 12.34
CA TYR A 52 7.67 1.12 11.08
C TYR A 52 6.87 0.79 9.83
N THR A 53 5.67 0.31 10.01
CA THR A 53 4.70 0.07 8.94
C THR A 53 3.30 0.50 9.38
N THR A 54 2.42 0.74 8.41
CA THR A 54 1.04 1.16 8.63
C THR A 54 0.11 0.38 7.72
N LEU A 55 -0.97 -0.14 8.28
CA LEU A 55 -2.06 -0.75 7.51
C LEU A 55 -3.07 0.34 7.14
N VAL A 56 -3.32 0.50 5.85
CA VAL A 56 -4.24 1.50 5.31
C VAL A 56 -5.33 0.86 4.47
N GLU A 57 -6.53 1.43 4.54
CA GLU A 57 -7.61 1.15 3.61
C GLU A 57 -7.62 2.24 2.53
N CYS A 58 -7.65 1.83 1.27
CA CYS A 58 -7.67 2.74 0.13
C CYS A 58 -9.03 2.70 -0.55
N LYS A 59 -9.56 3.88 -0.87
CA LYS A 59 -10.74 4.05 -1.70
C LYS A 59 -10.37 4.85 -2.94
N LEU A 60 -10.52 4.23 -4.10
CA LEU A 60 -10.14 4.81 -5.38
C LEU A 60 -11.29 5.62 -5.98
N GLU A 61 -11.05 6.88 -6.31
CA GLU A 61 -11.96 7.66 -7.18
C GLU A 61 -11.64 7.44 -8.66
N THR A 62 -10.41 7.04 -8.95
CA THR A 62 -9.92 6.66 -10.28
C THR A 62 -9.20 5.32 -10.17
N GLY A 63 -9.04 4.60 -11.28
CA GLY A 63 -8.39 3.29 -11.31
C GLY A 63 -7.25 3.22 -12.33
N ARG A 64 -6.20 4.00 -12.15
CA ARG A 64 -5.02 3.97 -13.04
C ARG A 64 -4.13 2.78 -12.73
N THR A 65 -3.39 2.33 -13.72
CA THR A 65 -2.42 1.24 -13.56
C THR A 65 -1.47 1.52 -12.39
N HIS A 66 -1.34 0.56 -11.47
CA HIS A 66 -0.51 0.65 -10.27
C HIS A 66 -0.76 1.91 -9.40
N GLN A 67 -1.97 2.45 -9.43
CA GLN A 67 -2.28 3.75 -8.82
C GLN A 67 -1.92 3.81 -7.34
N ILE A 68 -2.35 2.84 -6.52
CA ILE A 68 -2.05 2.81 -5.08
C ILE A 68 -0.54 2.71 -4.85
N ARG A 69 0.13 1.86 -5.61
CA ARG A 69 1.58 1.63 -5.51
C ARG A 69 2.37 2.91 -5.83
N ALA A 70 2.04 3.58 -6.93
CA ALA A 70 2.68 4.83 -7.34
C ALA A 70 2.37 5.99 -6.37
N HIS A 71 1.12 6.15 -5.97
CA HIS A 71 0.70 7.20 -5.05
C HIS A 71 1.37 7.07 -3.67
N PHE A 72 1.41 5.87 -3.10
CA PHE A 72 2.05 5.69 -1.79
C PHE A 72 3.57 5.84 -1.85
N LYS A 73 4.22 5.40 -2.93
CA LYS A 73 5.63 5.73 -3.15
C LYS A 73 5.86 7.25 -3.22
N PHE A 74 4.99 7.96 -3.93
CA PHE A 74 5.09 9.40 -4.09
C PHE A 74 5.03 10.15 -2.76
N ILE A 75 4.16 9.75 -1.83
CA ILE A 75 4.09 10.35 -0.49
C ILE A 75 5.11 9.79 0.51
N GLY A 76 6.06 8.96 0.06
CA GLY A 76 7.15 8.44 0.89
C GLY A 76 6.82 7.18 1.70
N HIS A 77 5.74 6.49 1.35
CA HIS A 77 5.28 5.27 2.01
C HIS A 77 5.07 4.11 1.03
N PRO A 78 6.13 3.61 0.34
CA PRO A 78 5.97 2.51 -0.59
C PRO A 78 5.36 1.28 0.10
N LEU A 79 4.63 0.46 -0.66
CA LEU A 79 4.03 -0.75 -0.14
C LEU A 79 5.11 -1.74 0.30
N PHE A 80 4.84 -2.41 1.41
CA PHE A 80 5.75 -3.42 1.95
C PHE A 80 5.96 -4.54 0.93
N ASN A 81 7.21 -4.88 0.68
CA ASN A 81 7.68 -5.88 -0.28
C ASN A 81 7.27 -5.63 -1.75
N ASP A 82 7.08 -4.38 -2.12
CA ASP A 82 6.84 -4.00 -3.51
C ASP A 82 8.17 -3.79 -4.24
N SER A 83 8.65 -4.81 -4.94
CA SER A 83 9.95 -4.79 -5.62
C SER A 83 10.05 -3.78 -6.75
N GLU A 84 8.97 -3.52 -7.47
CA GLU A 84 8.96 -2.55 -8.58
C GLU A 84 8.96 -1.10 -8.09
N TYR A 85 8.44 -0.85 -6.89
CA TYR A 85 8.29 0.49 -6.31
C TYR A 85 9.19 0.73 -5.09
N GLY A 86 10.20 -0.13 -4.89
CA GLY A 86 11.24 0.07 -3.88
C GLY A 86 10.87 -0.30 -2.45
N GLY A 87 9.80 -1.09 -2.25
CA GLY A 87 9.34 -1.53 -0.93
C GLY A 87 9.93 -2.86 -0.44
N ASP A 88 10.78 -3.50 -1.22
CA ASP A 88 11.42 -4.80 -0.94
C ASP A 88 12.77 -4.67 -0.20
N ALA A 89 13.06 -3.50 0.33
CA ALA A 89 14.20 -3.22 1.19
C ALA A 89 13.72 -2.72 2.56
N ILE A 90 14.58 -2.75 3.56
CA ILE A 90 14.29 -2.19 4.89
C ILE A 90 14.37 -0.68 4.80
N LEU A 91 13.22 -0.01 4.75
CA LEU A 91 13.14 1.44 4.61
C LEU A 91 13.02 2.16 5.96
N LYS A 92 12.51 1.51 6.98
CA LYS A 92 12.32 2.05 8.33
C LYS A 92 12.69 1.00 9.36
N GLY A 93 13.15 1.44 10.52
CA GLY A 93 13.43 0.57 11.64
C GLY A 93 14.82 0.77 12.22
N THR A 94 15.35 -0.28 12.81
CA THR A 94 16.65 -0.28 13.51
C THR A 94 17.74 -0.96 12.67
N THR A 95 18.98 -0.84 13.13
CA THR A 95 20.14 -1.53 12.53
C THR A 95 20.43 -2.88 13.19
N PHE A 96 19.66 -3.27 14.21
CA PHE A 96 19.88 -4.51 14.96
C PHE A 96 19.64 -5.75 14.08
N THR A 97 20.49 -6.75 14.26
CA THR A 97 20.41 -8.01 13.54
C THR A 97 19.06 -8.71 13.71
N LYS A 98 18.51 -8.72 14.92
CA LYS A 98 17.19 -9.32 15.20
C LYS A 98 16.07 -8.64 14.40
N TYR A 99 16.12 -7.33 14.29
CA TYR A 99 15.14 -6.59 13.47
C TYR A 99 15.26 -6.93 11.98
N LYS A 100 16.50 -6.97 11.47
CA LYS A 100 16.74 -7.35 10.07
C LYS A 100 16.23 -8.75 9.75
N GLN A 101 16.47 -9.71 10.66
CA GLN A 101 15.95 -11.08 10.55
C GLN A 101 14.43 -11.11 10.56
N PHE A 102 13.81 -10.34 11.46
CA PHE A 102 12.36 -10.20 11.52
C PHE A 102 11.79 -9.70 10.19
N VAL A 103 12.35 -8.63 9.62
CA VAL A 103 11.88 -8.08 8.33
C VAL A 103 12.10 -9.08 7.20
N GLN A 104 13.23 -9.79 7.15
CA GLN A 104 13.47 -10.82 6.15
C GLN A 104 12.44 -11.96 6.24
N ASN A 105 12.06 -12.36 7.44
CA ASN A 105 10.98 -13.33 7.64
C ASN A 105 9.62 -12.79 7.18
N CYS A 106 9.36 -11.50 7.38
CA CYS A 106 8.16 -10.84 6.87
C CYS A 106 8.13 -10.85 5.33
N PHE A 107 9.24 -10.59 4.66
CA PHE A 107 9.35 -10.68 3.20
C PHE A 107 9.06 -12.07 2.67
N LYS A 108 9.49 -13.11 3.38
CA LYS A 108 9.18 -14.51 3.03
C LYS A 108 7.72 -14.88 3.30
N THR A 109 7.07 -14.24 4.25
CA THR A 109 5.67 -14.50 4.60
C THR A 109 4.71 -13.98 3.53
N CYS A 110 5.01 -12.83 2.93
CA CYS A 110 4.24 -12.27 1.82
C CYS A 110 5.22 -11.83 0.73
N GLU A 111 5.45 -12.69 -0.24
CA GLU A 111 6.46 -12.53 -1.30
C GLU A 111 6.00 -11.67 -2.48
N ARG A 112 5.16 -10.70 -2.23
CA ARG A 112 4.61 -9.77 -3.22
C ARG A 112 4.31 -8.43 -2.56
N GLN A 113 3.96 -7.43 -3.36
CA GLN A 113 3.43 -6.18 -2.81
C GLN A 113 2.23 -6.48 -1.89
N SER A 114 2.26 -5.92 -0.70
CA SER A 114 1.26 -6.16 0.34
C SER A 114 0.01 -5.33 0.06
N LEU A 115 -0.73 -5.76 -0.94
CA LEU A 115 -1.93 -5.11 -1.47
C LEU A 115 -3.01 -6.15 -1.75
N HIS A 116 -4.24 -5.85 -1.33
CA HIS A 116 -5.39 -6.71 -1.55
C HIS A 116 -6.62 -5.88 -1.93
N ALA A 117 -7.30 -6.29 -2.99
CA ALA A 117 -8.60 -5.73 -3.36
C ALA A 117 -9.69 -6.29 -2.44
N LYS A 118 -10.01 -5.58 -1.37
CA LYS A 118 -10.90 -6.02 -0.29
C LYS A 118 -12.36 -6.04 -0.73
N SER A 119 -12.81 -4.98 -1.39
CA SER A 119 -14.21 -4.83 -1.79
C SER A 119 -14.35 -4.24 -3.18
N LEU A 120 -15.45 -4.59 -3.83
CA LEU A 120 -15.82 -4.07 -5.14
C LEU A 120 -17.30 -3.75 -5.14
N GLU A 121 -17.65 -2.56 -5.59
CA GLU A 121 -19.04 -2.11 -5.71
C GLU A 121 -19.25 -1.48 -7.10
N PHE A 122 -20.30 -1.87 -7.77
CA PHE A 122 -20.66 -1.33 -9.08
C PHE A 122 -22.16 -1.51 -9.35
N LYS A 123 -22.70 -0.72 -10.28
CA LYS A 123 -24.05 -0.91 -10.79
C LYS A 123 -24.05 -1.95 -11.89
N HIS A 124 -24.94 -2.93 -11.77
CA HIS A 124 -25.09 -3.97 -12.78
C HIS A 124 -25.55 -3.34 -14.11
N PRO A 125 -24.86 -3.60 -15.23
CA PRO A 125 -25.10 -2.90 -16.49
C PRO A 125 -26.50 -3.15 -17.09
N MET A 126 -27.11 -4.30 -16.78
CA MET A 126 -28.45 -4.67 -17.29
C MET A 126 -29.58 -4.24 -16.35
N THR A 127 -29.43 -4.48 -15.03
CA THR A 127 -30.50 -4.27 -14.04
C THR A 127 -30.37 -2.94 -13.32
N ASN A 128 -29.24 -2.25 -13.43
CA ASN A 128 -28.89 -1.04 -12.68
C ASN A 128 -28.88 -1.22 -11.15
N ASN A 129 -28.97 -2.45 -10.67
CA ASN A 129 -28.89 -2.77 -9.25
C ASN A 129 -27.45 -2.57 -8.74
N LEU A 130 -27.32 -2.08 -7.52
CA LEU A 130 -26.02 -1.97 -6.85
C LEU A 130 -25.54 -3.37 -6.48
N MET A 131 -24.35 -3.73 -7.02
CA MET A 131 -23.66 -4.99 -6.72
C MET A 131 -22.51 -4.68 -5.78
N SER A 132 -22.42 -5.41 -4.68
CA SER A 132 -21.35 -5.25 -3.69
C SER A 132 -20.74 -6.60 -3.36
N PHE A 133 -19.42 -6.66 -3.40
CA PHE A 133 -18.64 -7.87 -3.12
C PHE A 133 -17.55 -7.53 -2.12
N ASP A 134 -17.33 -8.43 -1.18
CA ASP A 134 -16.26 -8.33 -0.18
C ASP A 134 -15.47 -9.63 -0.15
N SER A 135 -14.18 -9.55 0.17
CA SER A 135 -13.30 -10.69 0.33
C SER A 135 -12.47 -10.56 1.59
N GLU A 136 -12.19 -11.68 2.23
CA GLU A 136 -11.28 -11.71 3.36
C GLU A 136 -9.84 -11.46 2.92
N LEU A 137 -9.01 -10.96 3.84
CA LEU A 137 -7.58 -10.81 3.58
C LEU A 137 -6.96 -12.18 3.27
N PRO A 138 -6.12 -12.28 2.22
CA PRO A 138 -5.37 -13.50 1.95
C PRO A 138 -4.50 -13.89 3.14
N GLU A 139 -4.27 -15.19 3.31
CA GLU A 139 -3.51 -15.72 4.43
C GLU A 139 -2.09 -15.13 4.54
N ASP A 140 -1.41 -14.92 3.42
CA ASP A 140 -0.08 -14.32 3.39
C ASP A 140 -0.07 -12.89 3.98
N MET A 141 -1.04 -12.07 3.63
CA MET A 141 -1.18 -10.71 4.19
C MET A 141 -1.64 -10.73 5.64
N LEU A 142 -2.58 -11.61 5.99
CA LEU A 142 -3.04 -11.74 7.38
C LEU A 142 -1.89 -12.15 8.30
N SER A 143 -1.11 -13.13 7.88
CA SER A 143 0.08 -13.58 8.62
C SER A 143 1.13 -12.48 8.76
N LEU A 144 1.38 -11.72 7.70
CA LEU A 144 2.28 -10.58 7.70
C LEU A 144 1.83 -9.50 8.69
N ILE A 145 0.56 -9.12 8.64
CA ILE A 145 -0.02 -8.11 9.54
C ILE A 145 0.09 -8.56 11.01
N ASN A 146 -0.20 -9.84 11.29
CA ASN A 146 -0.07 -10.40 12.63
C ASN A 146 1.37 -10.39 13.14
N LYS A 147 2.36 -10.63 12.28
CA LYS A 147 3.79 -10.50 12.66
C LYS A 147 4.14 -9.06 13.05
N TRP A 148 3.73 -8.08 12.28
CA TRP A 148 3.96 -6.68 12.60
C TRP A 148 3.22 -6.23 13.87
N ARG A 149 2.00 -6.70 14.05
CA ARG A 149 1.21 -6.42 15.27
C ARG A 149 1.92 -6.93 16.52
N LYS A 150 2.39 -8.17 16.49
CA LYS A 150 3.18 -8.78 17.56
C LYS A 150 4.47 -8.02 17.86
N TYR A 151 5.20 -7.65 16.80
CA TYR A 151 6.41 -6.87 16.90
C TYR A 151 6.15 -5.52 17.59
N SER A 152 5.13 -4.79 17.18
CA SER A 152 4.80 -3.47 17.73
C SER A 152 4.38 -3.51 19.20
N ILE A 153 3.72 -4.57 19.65
CA ILE A 153 3.37 -4.75 21.07
C ILE A 153 4.65 -4.95 21.89
N ASN A 154 5.55 -5.81 21.45
CA ASN A 154 6.79 -6.12 22.16
C ASN A 154 7.78 -4.95 22.20
N GLN A 155 7.58 -3.90 21.41
CA GLN A 155 8.41 -2.69 21.44
C GLN A 155 7.88 -1.64 22.43
N ARG A 156 6.68 -1.83 22.98
CA ARG A 156 6.07 -0.92 23.96
C ARG A 156 6.35 -1.30 25.40
N ASP A 157 6.88 -2.51 25.61
CA ASP A 157 7.34 -3.04 26.91
C ASP A 157 8.86 -2.82 27.06
#